data_b55e0770258b1376ad1acae16bd7c578
#
_entry.id   b55e0770258b1376ad1acae16bd7c578
#
_cell.length_a   1.000
_cell.length_b   1.000
_cell.length_c   1.000
_cell.angle_alpha   90.00
_cell.angle_beta   90.00
_cell.angle_gamma   90.00
#
_symmetry.space_group_name_H-M   'P 1'
#
loop_
_entity.id
_entity.type
_entity.pdbx_description
1 polymer ?
#
loop_
_entity_poly.entity_id
_entity_poly.type
_entity_poly.pdbx_seq_one_letter_code
_entity_poly.pdbx_strand_id
1 'polypeptide(L)'
;MTILTVKHVTTYSYASPVRLGEHRMMLRPRDSNDQRLLKASLDIEPRPHRLRWIHDVFDNCVAIADFAGETRRLKVENNITLEHIALDEPEFLLEDRARYYPFSYDADEMPDLARAIERHYSDSSGELDRWVRQFVNQGRPTETGALLMTLTNAIKESLSYERRTARGTQTPLQTLDSRRGSCRDYATLMMEAARALGFAARFVSGYLYVPSRDSGETHVGGGST
;
A
#
# COMPACT_ATOMS: atom_id res chain seq x y z
N MET A 1 -20.62 -12.03 -5.00
CA MET A 1 -19.39 -12.83 -4.80
C MET A 1 -18.76 -13.07 -6.16
N THR A 2 -17.49 -12.72 -6.33
CA THR A 2 -16.77 -12.89 -7.60
C THR A 2 -15.48 -13.64 -7.32
N ILE A 3 -15.20 -14.67 -8.13
CA ILE A 3 -13.90 -15.37 -8.05
C ILE A 3 -12.95 -14.66 -8.99
N LEU A 4 -11.85 -14.16 -8.43
CA LEU A 4 -10.78 -13.47 -9.14
C LEU A 4 -9.52 -14.33 -9.14
N THR A 5 -8.86 -14.40 -10.29
CA THR A 5 -7.55 -15.05 -10.42
C THR A 5 -6.51 -13.99 -10.81
N VAL A 6 -5.46 -13.88 -10.03
CA VAL A 6 -4.35 -12.96 -10.27
C VAL A 6 -3.10 -13.78 -10.59
N LYS A 7 -2.53 -13.53 -11.76
CA LYS A 7 -1.19 -14.01 -12.13
C LYS A 7 -0.24 -12.83 -12.16
N HIS A 8 0.70 -12.79 -11.21
CA HIS A 8 1.71 -11.75 -11.13
C HIS A 8 3.09 -12.33 -11.44
N VAL A 9 3.71 -11.83 -12.51
CA VAL A 9 5.05 -12.26 -12.92
C VAL A 9 5.98 -11.06 -12.89
N THR A 10 7.07 -11.18 -12.13
CA THR A 10 8.16 -10.20 -12.12
C THR A 10 9.44 -10.87 -12.60
N THR A 11 10.10 -10.27 -13.57
CA THR A 11 11.38 -10.76 -14.09
C THR A 11 12.43 -9.67 -14.00
N TYR A 12 13.54 -9.99 -13.39
CA TYR A 12 14.75 -9.17 -13.36
C TYR A 12 15.80 -9.82 -14.25
N SER A 13 16.36 -9.04 -15.18
CA SER A 13 17.44 -9.46 -16.07
C SER A 13 18.67 -8.61 -15.77
N TYR A 14 19.80 -9.26 -15.57
CA TYR A 14 21.06 -8.62 -15.19
C TYR A 14 22.06 -8.69 -16.34
N ALA A 15 22.78 -7.60 -16.59
CA ALA A 15 23.81 -7.54 -17.64
C ALA A 15 24.95 -8.53 -17.40
N SER A 16 25.29 -8.79 -16.13
CA SER A 16 26.28 -9.79 -15.71
C SER A 16 25.68 -10.74 -14.65
N PRO A 17 26.27 -11.93 -14.42
CA PRO A 17 25.85 -12.77 -13.32
C PRO A 17 25.96 -12.03 -11.98
N VAL A 18 24.93 -12.14 -11.15
CA VAL A 18 24.85 -11.53 -9.81
C VAL A 18 24.54 -12.58 -8.77
N ARG A 19 25.03 -12.40 -7.55
CA ARG A 19 24.61 -13.16 -6.39
C ARG A 19 23.35 -12.49 -5.82
N LEU A 20 22.27 -13.26 -5.75
CA LEU A 20 21.03 -12.79 -5.16
C LEU A 20 21.17 -12.84 -3.63
N GLY A 21 20.89 -11.74 -2.96
CA GLY A 21 20.73 -11.71 -1.51
C GLY A 21 19.39 -12.29 -1.05
N GLU A 22 19.09 -12.17 0.24
CA GLU A 22 17.78 -12.51 0.78
C GLU A 22 16.68 -11.65 0.14
N HIS A 23 15.65 -12.31 -0.38
CA HIS A 23 14.47 -11.65 -0.94
C HIS A 23 13.27 -11.86 -0.04
N ARG A 24 12.62 -10.77 0.33
CA ARG A 24 11.40 -10.75 1.13
C ARG A 24 10.21 -10.33 0.26
N MET A 25 9.21 -11.19 0.17
CA MET A 25 8.08 -11.01 -0.73
C MET A 25 6.76 -11.10 0.03
N MET A 26 5.94 -10.06 -0.07
CA MET A 26 4.60 -9.97 0.53
C MET A 26 3.56 -10.03 -0.59
N LEU A 27 3.41 -11.20 -1.20
CA LEU A 27 2.58 -11.41 -2.38
C LEU A 27 1.30 -12.19 -2.08
N ARG A 28 1.19 -12.76 -0.88
CA ARG A 28 0.02 -13.50 -0.45
C ARG A 28 -0.98 -12.56 0.21
N PRO A 29 -2.23 -12.41 -0.33
CA PRO A 29 -3.27 -11.62 0.31
C PRO A 29 -3.68 -12.24 1.64
N ARG A 30 -4.24 -11.41 2.52
CA ARG A 30 -4.89 -11.86 3.75
C ARG A 30 -6.34 -12.20 3.47
N ASP A 31 -6.88 -13.07 4.29
CA ASP A 31 -8.33 -13.23 4.40
C ASP A 31 -8.94 -12.05 5.19
N SER A 32 -10.14 -11.66 4.80
CA SER A 32 -10.93 -10.61 5.45
C SER A 32 -12.43 -10.88 5.24
N ASN A 33 -13.28 -10.02 5.79
CA ASN A 33 -14.72 -10.16 5.60
C ASN A 33 -15.19 -9.99 4.14
N ASP A 34 -14.41 -9.26 3.34
CA ASP A 34 -14.69 -8.93 1.94
C ASP A 34 -13.87 -9.78 0.95
N GLN A 35 -12.93 -10.58 1.43
CA GLN A 35 -12.15 -11.48 0.55
C GLN A 35 -11.69 -12.75 1.25
N ARG A 36 -11.72 -13.87 0.52
CA ARG A 36 -11.24 -15.17 0.96
C ARG A 36 -10.23 -15.74 0.00
N LEU A 37 -9.05 -16.10 0.48
CA LEU A 37 -8.01 -16.74 -0.32
C LEU A 37 -8.33 -18.22 -0.54
N LEU A 38 -8.63 -18.61 -1.78
CA LEU A 38 -8.92 -19.99 -2.15
C LEU A 38 -7.67 -20.77 -2.50
N LYS A 39 -6.72 -20.13 -3.22
CA LYS A 39 -5.47 -20.75 -3.66
C LYS A 39 -4.37 -19.71 -3.79
N ALA A 40 -3.15 -20.08 -3.41
CA ALA A 40 -1.94 -19.29 -3.68
C ALA A 40 -0.77 -20.21 -4.00
N SER A 41 0.01 -19.87 -5.02
CA SER A 41 1.30 -20.49 -5.33
C SER A 41 2.34 -19.44 -5.64
N LEU A 42 3.58 -19.71 -5.27
CA LEU A 42 4.74 -18.85 -5.49
C LEU A 42 5.84 -19.69 -6.13
N ASP A 43 6.16 -19.41 -7.38
CA ASP A 43 7.19 -20.06 -8.15
C ASP A 43 8.36 -19.10 -8.38
N ILE A 44 9.59 -19.53 -8.12
CA ILE A 44 10.78 -18.68 -8.16
C ILE A 44 11.88 -19.38 -8.98
N GLU A 45 12.42 -18.67 -9.95
CA GLU A 45 13.57 -19.10 -10.78
C GLU A 45 14.71 -18.07 -10.71
N PRO A 46 15.95 -18.48 -10.35
CA PRO A 46 16.36 -19.83 -9.99
C PRO A 46 15.70 -20.29 -8.69
N ARG A 47 15.52 -21.60 -8.53
CA ARG A 47 14.94 -22.17 -7.33
C ARG A 47 15.75 -21.74 -6.11
N PRO A 48 15.14 -21.15 -5.09
CA PRO A 48 15.85 -20.75 -3.89
C PRO A 48 16.45 -21.96 -3.17
N HIS A 49 17.62 -21.78 -2.60
CA HIS A 49 18.26 -22.77 -1.71
C HIS A 49 17.37 -23.02 -0.48
N ARG A 50 16.74 -21.97 0.02
CA ARG A 50 15.84 -22.02 1.17
C ARG A 50 14.67 -21.07 0.95
N LEU A 51 13.45 -21.53 1.18
CA LEU A 51 12.22 -20.73 1.19
C LEU A 51 11.55 -20.89 2.55
N ARG A 52 11.31 -19.77 3.22
CA ARG A 52 10.65 -19.72 4.54
C ARG A 52 9.44 -18.82 4.45
N TRP A 53 8.43 -19.11 5.25
CA TRP A 53 7.26 -18.27 5.44
C TRP A 53 7.18 -17.82 6.89
N ILE A 54 6.97 -16.53 7.10
CA ILE A 54 6.78 -15.95 8.43
C ILE A 54 5.59 -14.98 8.38
N HIS A 55 5.02 -14.67 9.54
CA HIS A 55 4.19 -13.50 9.72
C HIS A 55 5.03 -12.38 10.32
N ASP A 56 4.92 -11.18 9.77
CA ASP A 56 5.57 -10.01 10.34
C ASP A 56 4.69 -9.38 11.44
N VAL A 57 5.18 -8.31 12.07
CA VAL A 57 4.46 -7.60 13.14
C VAL A 57 3.15 -6.95 12.69
N PHE A 58 2.89 -6.88 11.39
CA PHE A 58 1.66 -6.37 10.80
C PHE A 58 0.77 -7.50 10.28
N ASP A 59 1.10 -8.74 10.63
CA ASP A 59 0.41 -9.95 10.18
C ASP A 59 0.47 -10.15 8.65
N ASN A 60 1.48 -9.61 7.97
CA ASN A 60 1.72 -9.94 6.56
C ASN A 60 2.36 -11.33 6.45
N CYS A 61 1.84 -12.15 5.55
CA CYS A 61 2.47 -13.40 5.17
C CYS A 61 3.67 -13.11 4.25
N VAL A 62 4.88 -13.29 4.77
CA VAL A 62 6.14 -12.94 4.09
C VAL A 62 6.88 -14.20 3.67
N ALA A 63 7.10 -14.36 2.37
CA ALA A 63 8.03 -15.36 1.84
C ALA A 63 9.45 -14.79 1.88
N ILE A 64 10.38 -15.55 2.46
CA ILE A 64 11.81 -15.21 2.52
C ILE A 64 12.57 -16.27 1.73
N ALA A 65 13.19 -15.84 0.63
CA ALA A 65 13.95 -16.69 -0.27
C ALA A 65 15.45 -16.39 -0.19
N ASP A 66 16.25 -17.43 0.08
CA ASP A 66 17.70 -17.38 0.07
C ASP A 66 18.22 -18.15 -1.16
N PHE A 67 19.19 -17.59 -1.85
CA PHE A 67 19.72 -18.14 -3.08
C PHE A 67 21.18 -18.57 -2.94
N ALA A 68 21.57 -19.57 -3.73
CA ALA A 68 22.96 -20.01 -3.86
C ALA A 68 23.44 -19.80 -5.31
N GLY A 69 24.72 -19.46 -5.45
CA GLY A 69 25.33 -19.26 -6.76
C GLY A 69 25.03 -17.91 -7.39
N GLU A 70 25.30 -17.82 -8.67
CA GLU A 70 25.11 -16.61 -9.48
C GLU A 70 24.08 -16.85 -10.58
N THR A 71 23.34 -15.80 -10.94
CA THR A 71 22.35 -15.85 -12.00
C THR A 71 22.32 -14.55 -12.79
N ARG A 72 21.88 -14.64 -14.05
CA ARG A 72 21.57 -13.47 -14.88
C ARG A 72 20.07 -13.13 -14.89
N ARG A 73 19.25 -13.97 -14.23
CA ARG A 73 17.81 -13.78 -14.25
C ARG A 73 17.19 -14.21 -12.92
N LEU A 74 16.27 -13.39 -12.41
CA LEU A 74 15.37 -13.78 -11.34
C LEU A 74 13.94 -13.61 -11.87
N LYS A 75 13.16 -14.68 -11.85
CA LYS A 75 11.73 -14.65 -12.15
C LYS A 75 10.97 -15.05 -10.89
N VAL A 76 9.98 -14.27 -10.54
CA VAL A 76 9.02 -14.56 -9.47
C VAL A 76 7.64 -14.59 -10.09
N GLU A 77 6.94 -15.70 -9.97
CA GLU A 77 5.58 -15.88 -10.45
C GLU A 77 4.67 -16.23 -9.26
N ASN A 78 3.68 -15.39 -9.02
CA ASN A 78 2.68 -15.56 -7.97
C ASN A 78 1.29 -15.74 -8.60
N ASN A 79 0.66 -16.87 -8.32
CA ASN A 79 -0.69 -17.17 -8.80
C ASN A 79 -1.63 -17.25 -7.59
N ILE A 80 -2.69 -16.46 -7.62
CA ILE A 80 -3.65 -16.32 -6.53
C ILE A 80 -5.05 -16.53 -7.10
N THR A 81 -5.87 -17.30 -6.40
CA THR A 81 -7.31 -17.34 -6.63
C THR A 81 -8.00 -16.94 -5.33
N LEU A 82 -8.84 -15.95 -5.39
CA LEU A 82 -9.58 -15.46 -4.25
C LEU A 82 -11.07 -15.27 -4.59
N GLU A 83 -11.90 -15.42 -3.59
CA GLU A 83 -13.29 -15.01 -3.62
C GLU A 83 -13.38 -13.59 -3.07
N HIS A 84 -13.98 -12.70 -3.82
CA HIS A 84 -14.16 -11.30 -3.46
C HIS A 84 -15.64 -10.98 -3.33
N ILE A 85 -16.01 -10.38 -2.22
CA ILE A 85 -17.33 -9.86 -1.93
C ILE A 85 -17.26 -8.36 -2.17
N ALA A 86 -17.72 -7.91 -3.35
CA ALA A 86 -17.79 -6.48 -3.61
C ALA A 86 -18.76 -5.84 -2.63
N LEU A 87 -18.29 -4.85 -1.91
CA LEU A 87 -19.15 -3.91 -1.19
C LEU A 87 -19.54 -2.84 -2.23
N ASP A 88 -20.84 -2.60 -2.38
CA ASP A 88 -21.36 -1.69 -3.41
C ASP A 88 -20.90 -0.24 -3.21
N GLU A 89 -20.65 0.15 -1.96
CA GLU A 89 -19.99 1.42 -1.60
C GLU A 89 -19.07 1.19 -0.39
N PRO A 90 -17.96 1.92 -0.29
CA PRO A 90 -17.14 1.89 0.91
C PRO A 90 -17.92 2.54 2.06
N GLU A 91 -18.68 1.75 2.80
CA GLU A 91 -19.26 2.18 4.05
C GLU A 91 -18.13 2.39 5.06
N PHE A 92 -17.86 3.63 5.40
CA PHE A 92 -17.01 3.94 6.54
C PHE A 92 -17.81 3.67 7.83
N LEU A 93 -17.72 2.43 8.31
CA LEU A 93 -18.27 2.06 9.61
C LEU A 93 -17.45 2.74 10.70
N LEU A 94 -17.81 3.98 10.99
CA LEU A 94 -17.15 4.76 12.02
C LEU A 94 -17.89 4.58 13.35
N GLU A 95 -17.14 4.38 14.41
CA GLU A 95 -17.68 4.48 15.76
C GLU A 95 -18.19 5.92 16.00
N ASP A 96 -19.23 6.07 16.80
CA ASP A 96 -19.86 7.37 17.07
C ASP A 96 -18.86 8.43 17.55
N ARG A 97 -17.87 8.03 18.37
CA ARG A 97 -16.80 8.90 18.87
C ARG A 97 -15.90 9.43 17.74
N ALA A 98 -15.70 8.67 16.67
CA ALA A 98 -14.83 8.99 15.55
C ALA A 98 -15.58 9.65 14.39
N ARG A 99 -16.90 9.85 14.49
CA ARG A 99 -17.73 10.42 13.44
C ARG A 99 -17.32 11.83 13.04
N TYR A 100 -16.80 12.60 13.99
CA TYR A 100 -16.36 13.97 13.78
C TYR A 100 -14.93 14.18 14.24
N TYR A 101 -14.13 14.81 13.40
CA TYR A 101 -12.78 15.28 13.72
C TYR A 101 -12.84 16.67 14.38
N PRO A 102 -12.06 16.97 15.45
CA PRO A 102 -11.12 16.06 16.10
C PRO A 102 -11.80 15.08 17.06
N PHE A 103 -11.23 13.88 17.20
CA PHE A 103 -11.59 12.88 18.18
C PHE A 103 -10.37 12.28 18.86
N SER A 104 -10.54 11.49 19.89
CA SER A 104 -9.47 10.78 20.59
C SER A 104 -9.72 9.28 20.53
N TYR A 105 -8.65 8.50 20.40
CA TYR A 105 -8.68 7.05 20.60
C TYR A 105 -8.79 6.74 22.09
N ASP A 106 -9.29 5.55 22.41
CA ASP A 106 -9.36 5.11 23.79
C ASP A 106 -7.95 4.86 24.37
N ALA A 107 -7.79 5.05 25.67
CA ALA A 107 -6.48 4.98 26.32
C ALA A 107 -5.83 3.59 26.23
N ASP A 108 -6.64 2.54 26.19
CA ASP A 108 -6.19 1.15 26.03
C ASP A 108 -5.81 0.79 24.60
N GLU A 109 -6.32 1.50 23.58
CA GLU A 109 -5.92 1.34 22.18
C GLU A 109 -4.60 2.06 21.85
N MET A 110 -4.28 3.15 22.59
CA MET A 110 -3.14 4.01 22.27
C MET A 110 -1.79 3.28 22.18
N PRO A 111 -1.45 2.30 23.03
CA PRO A 111 -0.19 1.56 22.92
C PRO A 111 -0.02 0.87 21.58
N ASP A 112 -1.10 0.27 21.04
CA ASP A 112 -1.10 -0.47 19.77
C ASP A 112 -1.14 0.47 18.56
N LEU A 113 -1.76 1.62 18.70
CA LEU A 113 -1.89 2.62 17.64
C LEU A 113 -0.73 3.60 17.55
N ALA A 114 0.10 3.74 18.59
CA ALA A 114 1.15 4.75 18.68
C ALA A 114 2.05 4.82 17.43
N ARG A 115 2.51 3.66 16.94
CA ARG A 115 3.36 3.60 15.71
C ARG A 115 2.59 3.92 14.44
N ALA A 116 1.28 3.75 14.42
CA ALA A 116 0.44 4.10 13.28
C ALA A 116 0.07 5.58 13.26
N ILE A 117 0.09 6.26 14.42
CA ILE A 117 -0.15 7.70 14.58
C ILE A 117 1.14 8.48 14.39
N GLU A 118 2.29 7.92 14.81
CA GLU A 118 3.60 8.58 14.74
C GLU A 118 3.95 8.98 13.31
N ARG A 119 4.39 10.21 13.14
CA ARG A 119 4.89 10.72 11.86
C ARG A 119 6.27 10.16 11.56
N HIS A 120 6.45 9.61 10.37
CA HIS A 120 7.71 9.02 9.95
C HIS A 120 8.59 9.95 9.12
N TYR A 121 8.03 11.07 8.67
CA TYR A 121 8.75 12.07 7.88
C TYR A 121 8.78 13.41 8.60
N SER A 122 9.96 14.03 8.60
CA SER A 122 10.11 15.39 9.17
C SER A 122 9.36 16.41 8.33
N ASP A 123 8.68 17.33 8.99
CA ASP A 123 8.01 18.49 8.39
C ASP A 123 8.43 19.76 9.14
N SER A 124 9.74 20.04 9.17
CA SER A 124 10.29 21.20 9.86
C SER A 124 9.79 22.55 9.32
N SER A 125 9.37 22.57 8.06
CA SER A 125 8.74 23.75 7.42
C SER A 125 7.26 23.91 7.77
N GLY A 126 6.60 22.87 8.30
CA GLY A 126 5.16 22.82 8.55
C GLY A 126 4.32 22.88 7.26
N GLU A 127 4.88 22.48 6.13
CA GLU A 127 4.20 22.55 4.83
C GLU A 127 3.09 21.52 4.72
N LEU A 128 3.36 20.26 5.11
CA LEU A 128 2.33 19.23 5.13
C LEU A 128 1.22 19.58 6.13
N ASP A 129 1.59 20.10 7.31
CA ASP A 129 0.62 20.54 8.32
C ASP A 129 -0.27 21.65 7.78
N ARG A 130 0.28 22.65 7.09
CA ARG A 130 -0.51 23.71 6.45
C ARG A 130 -1.40 23.15 5.35
N TRP A 131 -0.89 22.22 4.56
CA TRP A 131 -1.65 21.61 3.46
C TRP A 131 -2.86 20.81 3.98
N VAL A 132 -2.70 20.00 5.05
CA VAL A 132 -3.83 19.22 5.58
C VAL A 132 -4.86 20.08 6.32
N ARG A 133 -4.42 21.12 7.03
CA ARG A 133 -5.31 21.99 7.83
C ARG A 133 -6.29 22.79 6.99
N GLN A 134 -6.03 23.02 5.71
CA GLN A 134 -6.97 23.70 4.82
C GLN A 134 -8.25 22.90 4.57
N PHE A 135 -8.26 21.60 4.83
CA PHE A 135 -9.41 20.72 4.66
C PHE A 135 -10.23 20.54 5.95
N VAL A 136 -9.75 21.05 7.05
CA VAL A 136 -10.43 20.99 8.35
C VAL A 136 -11.28 22.25 8.56
N ASN A 137 -12.54 22.08 8.96
CA ASN A 137 -13.41 23.20 9.27
C ASN A 137 -12.88 23.98 10.47
N GLN A 138 -12.77 25.29 10.32
CA GLN A 138 -12.38 26.17 11.41
C GLN A 138 -13.57 26.42 12.34
N GLY A 139 -13.35 26.21 13.64
CA GLY A 139 -14.33 26.53 14.68
C GLY A 139 -15.55 25.60 14.78
N ARG A 140 -15.60 24.51 14.01
CA ARG A 140 -16.65 23.49 14.10
C ARG A 140 -16.11 22.10 13.74
N PRO A 141 -16.74 21.01 14.24
CA PRO A 141 -16.35 19.65 13.89
C PRO A 141 -16.42 19.41 12.38
N THR A 142 -15.47 18.62 11.87
CA THR A 142 -15.45 18.16 10.47
C THR A 142 -15.85 16.69 10.44
N GLU A 143 -16.76 16.31 9.58
CA GLU A 143 -17.16 14.91 9.42
C GLU A 143 -15.95 14.11 8.92
N THR A 144 -15.62 13.02 9.64
CA THR A 144 -14.35 12.28 9.44
C THR A 144 -14.26 11.61 8.08
N GLY A 145 -15.33 10.93 7.64
CA GLY A 145 -15.37 10.27 6.33
C GLY A 145 -15.22 11.27 5.19
N ALA A 146 -15.95 12.40 5.28
CA ALA A 146 -15.86 13.47 4.29
C ALA A 146 -14.46 14.10 4.25
N LEU A 147 -13.82 14.29 5.41
CA LEU A 147 -12.45 14.79 5.49
C LEU A 147 -11.45 13.87 4.76
N LEU A 148 -11.51 12.55 5.04
CA LEU A 148 -10.63 11.57 4.41
C LEU A 148 -10.87 11.48 2.89
N MET A 149 -12.13 11.53 2.46
CA MET A 149 -12.47 11.58 1.03
C MET A 149 -11.96 12.86 0.36
N THR A 150 -12.11 14.01 1.03
CA THR A 150 -11.60 15.29 0.51
C THR A 150 -10.08 15.27 0.35
N LEU A 151 -9.34 14.73 1.34
CA LEU A 151 -7.89 14.55 1.23
C LEU A 151 -7.52 13.63 0.06
N THR A 152 -8.23 12.51 -0.11
CA THR A 152 -8.02 11.57 -1.21
C THR A 152 -8.24 12.24 -2.57
N ASN A 153 -9.32 12.98 -2.72
CA ASN A 153 -9.64 13.72 -3.94
C ASN A 153 -8.64 14.84 -4.21
N ALA A 154 -8.23 15.59 -3.18
CA ALA A 154 -7.22 16.63 -3.31
C ALA A 154 -5.87 16.07 -3.82
N ILE A 155 -5.44 14.91 -3.33
CA ILE A 155 -4.25 14.21 -3.84
C ILE A 155 -4.43 13.85 -5.32
N LYS A 156 -5.57 13.25 -5.67
CA LYS A 156 -5.87 12.82 -7.04
C LYS A 156 -5.92 14.00 -8.02
N GLU A 157 -6.50 15.13 -7.62
CA GLU A 157 -6.77 16.27 -8.49
C GLU A 157 -5.57 17.22 -8.61
N SER A 158 -4.77 17.36 -7.54
CA SER A 158 -3.65 18.28 -7.50
C SER A 158 -2.32 17.70 -8.00
N LEU A 159 -2.23 16.37 -8.16
CA LEU A 159 -1.00 15.69 -8.51
C LEU A 159 -1.14 14.94 -9.84
N SER A 160 -0.05 14.97 -10.64
CA SER A 160 0.05 14.23 -11.89
C SER A 160 0.66 12.86 -11.65
N TYR A 161 0.00 11.79 -12.13
CA TYR A 161 0.55 10.45 -12.03
C TYR A 161 1.78 10.29 -12.93
N GLU A 162 2.87 9.84 -12.33
CA GLU A 162 4.10 9.49 -13.04
C GLU A 162 4.63 8.15 -12.55
N ARG A 163 4.89 7.23 -13.51
CA ARG A 163 5.52 5.96 -13.18
C ARG A 163 6.97 6.20 -12.83
N ARG A 164 7.35 5.87 -11.60
CA ARG A 164 8.73 6.01 -11.13
C ARG A 164 9.45 4.67 -11.17
N THR A 165 10.67 4.67 -11.70
CA THR A 165 11.59 3.53 -11.68
C THR A 165 12.56 3.60 -10.49
N ALA A 166 12.66 4.76 -9.82
CA ALA A 166 13.50 4.93 -8.64
C ALA A 166 13.05 4.02 -7.48
N ARG A 167 14.01 3.50 -6.75
CA ARG A 167 13.78 2.67 -5.57
C ARG A 167 13.09 3.47 -4.45
N GLY A 168 12.14 2.85 -3.76
CA GLY A 168 11.42 3.45 -2.63
C GLY A 168 10.31 4.40 -3.06
N THR A 169 9.86 5.24 -2.12
CA THR A 169 8.86 6.28 -2.31
C THR A 169 9.49 7.66 -2.19
N GLN A 170 8.86 8.67 -2.76
CA GLN A 170 9.15 10.06 -2.42
C GLN A 170 8.73 10.33 -0.98
N THR A 171 9.35 11.32 -0.35
CA THR A 171 8.79 11.87 0.89
C THR A 171 7.49 12.63 0.60
N PRO A 172 6.60 12.80 1.59
CA PRO A 172 5.38 13.58 1.41
C PRO A 172 5.63 15.00 0.88
N LEU A 173 6.64 15.69 1.40
CA LEU A 173 7.01 17.03 0.94
C LEU A 173 7.52 17.03 -0.49
N GLN A 174 8.35 16.07 -0.88
CA GLN A 174 8.78 15.95 -2.27
C GLN A 174 7.60 15.71 -3.22
N THR A 175 6.59 14.96 -2.80
CA THR A 175 5.40 14.70 -3.61
C THR A 175 4.55 15.97 -3.75
N LEU A 176 4.37 16.75 -2.68
CA LEU A 176 3.66 18.02 -2.71
C LEU A 176 4.37 19.06 -3.57
N ASP A 177 5.68 19.23 -3.42
CA ASP A 177 6.49 20.20 -4.13
C ASP A 177 6.55 19.90 -5.64
N SER A 178 6.87 18.65 -5.99
CA SER A 178 6.97 18.24 -7.40
C SER A 178 5.62 18.14 -8.11
N ARG A 179 4.52 18.01 -7.36
CA ARG A 179 3.17 17.72 -7.84
C ARG A 179 3.09 16.50 -8.76
N ARG A 180 3.99 15.54 -8.57
CA ARG A 180 4.09 14.30 -9.36
C ARG A 180 4.40 13.13 -8.45
N GLY A 181 3.88 11.95 -8.80
CA GLY A 181 4.22 10.75 -8.08
C GLY A 181 3.54 9.50 -8.64
N SER A 182 3.99 8.37 -8.14
CA SER A 182 3.34 7.08 -8.37
C SER A 182 2.24 6.84 -7.33
N CYS A 183 1.43 5.79 -7.52
CA CYS A 183 0.43 5.38 -6.52
C CYS A 183 1.02 5.17 -5.12
N ARG A 184 2.28 4.69 -5.02
CA ARG A 184 2.98 4.52 -3.73
C ARG A 184 3.31 5.86 -3.07
N ASP A 185 3.70 6.85 -3.86
CA ASP A 185 4.00 8.19 -3.37
C ASP A 185 2.72 8.87 -2.85
N TYR A 186 1.61 8.69 -3.56
CA TYR A 186 0.30 9.20 -3.14
C TYR A 186 -0.21 8.54 -1.87
N ALA A 187 -0.06 7.21 -1.75
CA ALA A 187 -0.43 6.50 -0.53
C ALA A 187 0.45 6.91 0.67
N THR A 188 1.75 7.17 0.44
CA THR A 188 2.65 7.69 1.49
C THR A 188 2.25 9.10 1.91
N LEU A 189 1.91 9.97 0.96
CA LEU A 189 1.41 11.32 1.26
C LEU A 189 0.10 11.27 2.04
N MET A 190 -0.87 10.46 1.61
CA MET A 190 -2.15 10.30 2.30
C MET A 190 -1.97 9.78 3.73
N MET A 191 -1.11 8.78 3.92
CA MET A 191 -0.81 8.21 5.23
C MET A 191 -0.23 9.26 6.18
N GLU A 192 0.76 10.04 5.72
CA GLU A 192 1.38 11.08 6.56
C GLU A 192 0.46 12.29 6.76
N ALA A 193 -0.40 12.61 5.79
CA ALA A 193 -1.44 13.63 5.94
C ALA A 193 -2.45 13.24 7.02
N ALA A 194 -2.90 11.99 7.02
CA ALA A 194 -3.78 11.46 8.06
C ALA A 194 -3.10 11.49 9.44
N ARG A 195 -1.82 11.09 9.53
CA ARG A 195 -1.03 11.15 10.77
C ARG A 195 -0.81 12.57 11.27
N ALA A 196 -0.64 13.54 10.38
CA ALA A 196 -0.54 14.95 10.74
C ALA A 196 -1.81 15.49 11.43
N LEU A 197 -2.95 14.85 11.16
CA LEU A 197 -4.22 15.11 11.83
C LEU A 197 -4.44 14.22 13.06
N GLY A 198 -3.52 13.32 13.40
CA GLY A 198 -3.62 12.41 14.55
C GLY A 198 -4.36 11.09 14.25
N PHE A 199 -4.68 10.79 13.00
CA PHE A 199 -5.24 9.49 12.64
C PHE A 199 -4.18 8.39 12.67
N ALA A 200 -4.54 7.21 13.14
CA ALA A 200 -3.75 6.01 12.96
C ALA A 200 -3.85 5.56 11.49
N ALA A 201 -2.74 5.57 10.78
CA ALA A 201 -2.70 5.25 9.36
C ALA A 201 -1.55 4.28 9.01
N ARG A 202 -1.84 3.29 8.17
CA ARG A 202 -0.88 2.31 7.69
C ARG A 202 -0.91 2.22 6.17
N PHE A 203 0.26 1.97 5.60
CA PHE A 203 0.38 1.70 4.16
C PHE A 203 -0.16 0.30 3.87
N VAL A 204 -1.03 0.20 2.87
CA VAL A 204 -1.55 -1.07 2.35
C VAL A 204 -1.24 -1.14 0.85
N SER A 205 -0.77 -2.28 0.39
CA SER A 205 -0.57 -2.57 -1.04
C SER A 205 -1.41 -3.76 -1.46
N GLY A 206 -1.76 -3.82 -2.74
CA GLY A 206 -2.59 -4.89 -3.28
C GLY A 206 -2.68 -4.83 -4.80
N TYR A 207 -3.61 -5.59 -5.34
CA TYR A 207 -3.96 -5.59 -6.75
C TYR A 207 -5.23 -4.78 -6.97
N LEU A 208 -5.23 -3.95 -8.00
CA LEU A 208 -6.43 -3.21 -8.40
C LEU A 208 -7.16 -4.00 -9.49
N TYR A 209 -8.36 -4.45 -9.19
CA TYR A 209 -9.26 -5.04 -10.18
C TYR A 209 -10.05 -3.94 -10.90
N VAL A 210 -9.98 -3.94 -12.22
CA VAL A 210 -10.70 -2.98 -13.07
C VAL A 210 -11.55 -3.78 -14.07
N PRO A 211 -12.86 -3.99 -13.81
CA PRO A 211 -13.72 -4.85 -14.64
C PRO A 211 -13.69 -4.50 -16.13
N SER A 212 -13.67 -3.20 -16.47
CA SER A 212 -13.63 -2.73 -17.85
C SER A 212 -12.32 -3.02 -18.60
N ARG A 213 -11.27 -3.44 -17.88
CA ARG A 213 -9.96 -3.82 -18.43
C ARG A 213 -9.68 -5.31 -18.30
N ASP A 214 -10.61 -6.06 -17.73
CA ASP A 214 -10.48 -7.50 -17.58
C ASP A 214 -10.81 -8.18 -18.92
N SER A 215 -9.76 -8.40 -19.71
CA SER A 215 -9.82 -9.15 -20.97
C SER A 215 -9.41 -10.62 -20.81
N GLY A 216 -9.34 -11.12 -19.56
CA GLY A 216 -8.84 -12.45 -19.23
C GLY A 216 -7.32 -12.57 -19.20
N GLU A 217 -6.57 -11.64 -19.81
CA GLU A 217 -5.12 -11.53 -19.71
C GLU A 217 -4.70 -10.07 -19.52
N THR A 218 -4.52 -9.65 -18.27
CA THR A 218 -4.01 -8.31 -17.99
C THR A 218 -2.49 -8.36 -17.83
N HIS A 219 -1.76 -7.93 -18.84
CA HIS A 219 -0.32 -7.67 -18.70
C HIS A 219 -0.08 -6.32 -18.01
N VAL A 220 0.16 -6.35 -16.72
CA VAL A 220 0.78 -5.20 -16.05
C VAL A 220 2.25 -5.21 -16.43
N GLY A 221 2.64 -4.38 -17.36
CA GLY A 221 4.01 -4.24 -17.83
C GLY A 221 4.95 -3.94 -16.66
N GLY A 222 5.83 -4.91 -16.32
CA GLY A 222 6.91 -4.73 -15.38
C GLY A 222 7.89 -3.68 -15.91
N GLY A 223 8.27 -2.71 -15.08
CA GLY A 223 9.38 -1.84 -15.38
C GLY A 223 10.67 -2.65 -15.34
N SER A 224 11.44 -2.57 -16.40
CA SER A 224 12.84 -2.96 -16.37
C SER A 224 13.60 -1.99 -15.46
N THR A 225 14.26 -2.46 -14.45
CA THR A 225 15.33 -1.76 -13.72
C THR A 225 16.67 -2.14 -14.29
#